data_0c8aa5a4050693c12977a2a66654da68
#
_entry.id   0c8aa5a4050693c12977a2a66654da68
#
_cell.length_a   1.000
_cell.length_b   1.000
_cell.length_c   1.000
_cell.angle_alpha   90.00
_cell.angle_beta   90.00
_cell.angle_gamma   90.00
#
_symmetry.space_group_name_H-M   'P 1'
#
loop_
_entity.id
_entity.type
_entity.pdbx_description
1 polymer ?
#
loop_
_entity_poly.entity_id
_entity_poly.type
_entity_poly.pdbx_seq_one_letter_code
_entity_poly.pdbx_strand_id
1 'polypeptide(L)'
;MPVPSPMRRIAFAGLMIATAGLVQGCASRDSMSTSSIPDDYRSRHPITLSEAERTLDIPIASGDSRLTVGVSDAIRGFAAGYASSSSGSVLIMTPEGSANSVASSNARKQIRSVLTSSGVPARKIAETRYAASGTSAPIRLSYVAMTAMTHPCGNWPEDLSNNTMANKNWENFGCASQSNLAAQIANPMDLVTPRGMSPIDAERRSNVIGLYRDGSNTATE
;
A
#
# COMPACT_ATOMS: atom_id res chain seq x y z
N MET A 1 43.83 36.67 -66.45
CA MET A 1 42.83 36.11 -65.51
C MET A 1 41.75 37.18 -65.31
N PRO A 2 40.48 36.92 -65.65
CA PRO A 2 39.45 37.94 -65.56
C PRO A 2 39.04 38.11 -64.08
N VAL A 3 39.13 39.35 -63.57
CA VAL A 3 38.70 39.77 -62.27
C VAL A 3 37.16 39.76 -62.23
N PRO A 4 36.52 39.02 -61.30
CA PRO A 4 35.05 38.98 -61.31
C PRO A 4 34.47 40.35 -60.87
N SER A 5 33.41 40.72 -61.60
CA SER A 5 32.73 42.03 -61.45
C SER A 5 32.18 42.19 -60.03
N PRO A 6 32.12 43.41 -59.50
CA PRO A 6 31.66 43.69 -58.11
C PRO A 6 30.24 43.14 -57.84
N MET A 7 29.37 43.13 -58.77
CA MET A 7 28.01 42.55 -58.68
C MET A 7 28.04 41.05 -58.43
N ARG A 8 28.97 40.30 -59.01
CA ARG A 8 29.11 38.86 -58.79
C ARG A 8 29.60 38.52 -57.41
N ARG A 9 30.46 39.37 -56.80
CA ARG A 9 30.94 39.24 -55.44
C ARG A 9 29.83 39.51 -54.43
N ILE A 10 28.97 40.47 -54.67
CA ILE A 10 27.80 40.82 -53.84
C ILE A 10 26.77 39.68 -53.91
N ALA A 11 26.53 39.09 -55.04
CA ALA A 11 25.61 37.96 -55.20
C ALA A 11 26.11 36.70 -54.46
N PHE A 12 27.44 36.43 -54.51
CA PHE A 12 28.04 35.31 -53.79
C PHE A 12 28.03 35.55 -52.27
N ALA A 13 28.27 36.77 -51.80
CA ALA A 13 28.20 37.12 -50.38
C ALA A 13 26.75 37.00 -49.83
N GLY A 14 25.77 37.43 -50.61
CA GLY A 14 24.37 37.30 -50.25
C GLY A 14 23.90 35.84 -50.19
N LEU A 15 24.36 34.98 -51.10
CA LEU A 15 24.06 33.55 -51.09
C LEU A 15 24.69 32.82 -49.87
N MET A 16 25.90 33.19 -49.52
CA MET A 16 26.60 32.63 -48.34
C MET A 16 25.91 33.02 -47.00
N ILE A 17 25.40 34.24 -46.92
CA ILE A 17 24.67 34.72 -45.73
C ILE A 17 23.32 34.03 -45.62
N ALA A 18 22.62 33.83 -46.77
CA ALA A 18 21.33 33.13 -46.80
C ALA A 18 21.47 31.62 -46.40
N THR A 19 22.54 30.96 -46.87
CA THR A 19 22.81 29.54 -46.46
C THR A 19 23.25 29.43 -45.02
N ALA A 20 23.99 30.37 -44.46
CA ALA A 20 24.33 30.41 -43.05
C ALA A 20 23.11 30.59 -42.13
N GLY A 21 22.12 31.37 -42.57
CA GLY A 21 20.85 31.58 -41.83
C GLY A 21 19.95 30.33 -41.81
N LEU A 22 20.01 29.48 -42.80
CA LEU A 22 19.21 28.24 -42.89
C LEU A 22 19.76 27.10 -42.01
N VAL A 23 21.04 27.16 -41.62
CA VAL A 23 21.67 26.13 -40.74
C VAL A 23 21.43 26.40 -39.25
N GLN A 24 20.97 27.60 -38.89
CA GLN A 24 20.72 27.97 -37.47
C GLN A 24 19.38 27.44 -36.94
N GLY A 25 18.48 26.95 -37.79
CA GLY A 25 17.19 26.42 -37.38
C GLY A 25 17.21 25.12 -36.55
N CYS A 26 18.41 24.49 -36.42
CA CYS A 26 18.55 23.26 -35.62
C CYS A 26 19.37 23.45 -34.33
N ALA A 27 19.67 24.69 -33.92
CA ALA A 27 20.52 24.97 -32.77
C ALA A 27 19.79 25.23 -31.47
N SER A 28 18.48 25.25 -31.44
CA SER A 28 17.72 25.10 -30.19
C SER A 28 17.62 23.62 -29.84
N ARG A 29 18.76 23.02 -29.54
CA ARG A 29 18.79 21.84 -28.66
C ARG A 29 18.49 22.33 -27.25
N ASP A 30 17.24 22.57 -26.95
CA ASP A 30 16.79 22.18 -25.64
C ASP A 30 17.26 20.74 -25.49
N SER A 31 18.11 20.49 -24.52
CA SER A 31 18.57 19.17 -24.17
C SER A 31 17.34 18.36 -23.79
N MET A 32 16.62 17.84 -24.80
CA MET A 32 15.74 16.72 -24.56
C MET A 32 16.67 15.58 -24.15
N SER A 33 16.91 15.51 -22.84
CA SER A 33 17.52 14.35 -22.23
C SER A 33 16.62 13.17 -22.59
N THR A 34 16.98 12.43 -23.62
CA THR A 34 16.35 11.14 -23.95
C THR A 34 16.66 10.08 -22.90
N SER A 35 17.50 10.41 -21.93
CA SER A 35 17.68 9.72 -20.65
C SER A 35 16.79 10.36 -19.60
N SER A 36 15.51 10.57 -19.86
CA SER A 36 14.60 10.80 -18.76
C SER A 36 14.63 9.54 -17.91
N ILE A 37 15.10 9.66 -16.67
CA ILE A 37 14.78 8.70 -15.62
C ILE A 37 13.28 8.49 -15.76
N PRO A 38 12.81 7.25 -16.03
CA PRO A 38 11.37 7.02 -16.14
C PRO A 38 10.72 7.68 -14.94
N ASP A 39 9.73 8.54 -15.16
CA ASP A 39 8.97 9.17 -14.09
C ASP A 39 8.14 8.08 -13.39
N ASP A 40 8.86 7.28 -12.58
CA ASP A 40 8.27 6.14 -11.88
C ASP A 40 7.46 6.66 -10.70
N TYR A 41 6.16 6.50 -10.80
CA TYR A 41 5.21 6.88 -9.75
C TYR A 41 5.51 6.17 -8.41
N ARG A 42 6.23 5.05 -8.41
CA ARG A 42 6.63 4.34 -7.18
C ARG A 42 7.61 5.16 -6.34
N SER A 43 8.47 5.94 -6.98
CA SER A 43 9.38 6.84 -6.28
C SER A 43 8.68 8.08 -5.73
N ARG A 44 7.61 8.53 -6.41
CA ARG A 44 6.78 9.66 -5.94
C ARG A 44 5.80 9.26 -4.85
N HIS A 45 5.26 8.04 -4.94
CA HIS A 45 4.29 7.48 -3.99
C HIS A 45 4.82 6.19 -3.38
N PRO A 46 5.92 6.26 -2.60
CA PRO A 46 6.50 5.06 -2.01
C PRO A 46 5.55 4.44 -1.00
N ILE A 47 5.53 3.11 -0.96
CA ILE A 47 4.89 2.37 0.12
C ILE A 47 5.84 2.41 1.31
N THR A 48 5.38 2.98 2.41
CA THR A 48 6.12 3.10 3.66
C THR A 48 5.49 2.27 4.75
N LEU A 49 6.28 1.85 5.74
CA LEU A 49 5.78 1.21 6.94
C LEU A 49 5.43 2.24 8.00
N SER A 50 4.27 2.10 8.60
CA SER A 50 3.78 2.96 9.66
C SER A 50 3.06 2.14 10.70
N GLU A 51 3.06 2.60 11.95
CA GLU A 51 2.23 2.04 13.01
C GLU A 51 0.82 2.61 12.90
N ALA A 52 -0.17 1.72 12.92
CA ALA A 52 -1.57 2.09 12.93
C ALA A 52 -2.34 1.25 13.96
N GLU A 53 -3.27 1.88 14.65
CA GLU A 53 -4.14 1.17 15.56
C GLU A 53 -5.20 0.39 14.77
N ARG A 54 -5.32 -0.90 15.07
CA ARG A 54 -6.37 -1.79 14.58
C ARG A 54 -7.39 -1.98 15.67
N THR A 55 -8.65 -1.64 15.39
CA THR A 55 -9.75 -1.68 16.36
C THR A 55 -10.84 -2.64 15.90
N LEU A 56 -11.51 -3.28 16.86
CA LEU A 56 -12.72 -4.06 16.67
C LEU A 56 -13.71 -3.71 17.78
N ASP A 57 -14.83 -3.12 17.43
CA ASP A 57 -15.92 -2.83 18.35
C ASP A 57 -16.91 -4.00 18.39
N ILE A 58 -17.13 -4.53 19.57
CA ILE A 58 -18.00 -5.68 19.82
C ILE A 58 -19.27 -5.18 20.51
N PRO A 59 -20.40 -5.16 19.82
CA PRO A 59 -21.68 -4.78 20.42
C PRO A 59 -22.12 -5.87 21.41
N ILE A 60 -22.50 -5.46 22.62
CA ILE A 60 -23.06 -6.31 23.67
C ILE A 60 -24.38 -5.71 24.13
N ALA A 61 -25.46 -6.47 24.06
CA ALA A 61 -26.73 -6.07 24.62
C ALA A 61 -26.79 -6.33 26.15
N SER A 62 -27.65 -5.63 26.87
CA SER A 62 -27.77 -5.76 28.32
C SER A 62 -28.19 -7.17 28.79
N GLY A 63 -28.90 -7.91 27.93
CA GLY A 63 -29.32 -9.29 28.19
C GLY A 63 -28.35 -10.38 27.74
N ASP A 64 -27.25 -10.01 27.11
CA ASP A 64 -26.32 -11.00 26.56
C ASP A 64 -25.55 -11.70 27.68
N SER A 65 -25.65 -13.02 27.72
CA SER A 65 -24.91 -13.86 28.66
C SER A 65 -23.73 -14.58 27.99
N ARG A 66 -23.75 -14.74 26.66
CA ARG A 66 -22.74 -15.43 25.87
C ARG A 66 -22.44 -14.69 24.56
N LEU A 67 -21.20 -14.84 24.09
CA LEU A 67 -20.84 -14.38 22.76
C LEU A 67 -21.50 -15.25 21.71
N THR A 68 -21.99 -14.64 20.65
CA THR A 68 -22.46 -15.37 19.47
C THR A 68 -21.30 -16.00 18.70
N VAL A 69 -21.59 -16.99 17.87
CA VAL A 69 -20.59 -17.61 17.00
C VAL A 69 -19.92 -16.57 16.10
N GLY A 70 -20.69 -15.69 15.46
CA GLY A 70 -20.16 -14.65 14.60
C GLY A 70 -19.24 -13.67 15.31
N VAL A 71 -19.57 -13.26 16.55
CA VAL A 71 -18.69 -12.42 17.38
C VAL A 71 -17.40 -13.18 17.72
N SER A 72 -17.51 -14.45 18.09
CA SER A 72 -16.33 -15.28 18.39
C SER A 72 -15.42 -15.43 17.15
N ASP A 73 -15.98 -15.58 15.96
CA ASP A 73 -15.23 -15.66 14.71
C ASP A 73 -14.57 -14.31 14.35
N ALA A 74 -15.24 -13.19 14.58
CA ALA A 74 -14.65 -11.87 14.42
C ALA A 74 -13.44 -11.66 15.36
N ILE A 75 -13.54 -12.13 16.60
CA ILE A 75 -12.42 -12.07 17.57
C ILE A 75 -11.26 -12.98 17.12
N ARG A 76 -11.54 -14.17 16.57
CA ARG A 76 -10.49 -15.05 16.01
C ARG A 76 -9.80 -14.38 14.82
N GLY A 77 -10.56 -13.75 13.91
CA GLY A 77 -10.00 -12.98 12.80
C GLY A 77 -9.11 -11.83 13.28
N PHE A 78 -9.55 -11.10 14.31
CA PHE A 78 -8.78 -10.04 14.96
C PHE A 78 -7.47 -10.58 15.57
N ALA A 79 -7.50 -11.73 16.27
CA ALA A 79 -6.31 -12.38 16.82
C ALA A 79 -5.33 -12.87 15.73
N ALA A 80 -5.84 -13.37 14.59
CA ALA A 80 -5.01 -13.73 13.45
C ALA A 80 -4.30 -12.51 12.83
N GLY A 81 -5.03 -11.39 12.70
CA GLY A 81 -4.44 -10.10 12.29
C GLY A 81 -3.35 -9.62 13.24
N TYR A 82 -3.58 -9.73 14.56
CA TYR A 82 -2.57 -9.43 15.56
C TYR A 82 -1.31 -10.29 15.38
N ALA A 83 -1.46 -11.59 15.22
CA ALA A 83 -0.34 -12.51 15.06
C ALA A 83 0.52 -12.23 13.83
N SER A 84 -0.07 -11.70 12.75
CA SER A 84 0.63 -11.41 11.50
C SER A 84 1.30 -10.03 11.45
N SER A 85 0.80 -9.04 12.19
CA SER A 85 1.20 -7.64 12.00
C SER A 85 1.63 -6.90 13.28
N SER A 86 1.58 -7.56 14.45
CA SER A 86 1.90 -6.93 15.73
C SER A 86 2.69 -7.83 16.65
N SER A 87 3.55 -7.22 17.43
CA SER A 87 4.22 -7.85 18.57
C SER A 87 3.87 -7.19 19.92
N GLY A 88 3.06 -6.13 19.88
CA GLY A 88 2.65 -5.32 21.02
C GLY A 88 1.65 -5.99 21.94
N SER A 89 0.86 -5.21 22.64
CA SER A 89 -0.22 -5.68 23.51
C SER A 89 -1.58 -5.51 22.83
N VAL A 90 -2.49 -6.44 23.10
CA VAL A 90 -3.91 -6.31 22.77
C VAL A 90 -4.60 -5.64 23.97
N LEU A 91 -5.32 -4.56 23.72
CA LEU A 91 -6.09 -3.85 24.73
C LEU A 91 -7.57 -4.21 24.63
N ILE A 92 -8.17 -4.58 25.74
CA ILE A 92 -9.63 -4.78 25.89
C ILE A 92 -10.19 -3.62 26.70
N MET A 93 -10.98 -2.77 26.07
CA MET A 93 -11.65 -1.63 26.71
C MET A 93 -13.11 -1.99 26.98
N THR A 94 -13.51 -2.00 28.25
CA THR A 94 -14.86 -2.35 28.68
C THR A 94 -15.62 -1.09 29.10
N PRO A 95 -16.86 -0.88 28.64
CA PRO A 95 -17.64 0.27 29.02
C PRO A 95 -18.02 0.25 30.50
N GLU A 96 -17.98 1.42 31.15
CA GLU A 96 -18.41 1.65 32.51
C GLU A 96 -19.45 2.80 32.53
N GLY A 97 -20.56 2.61 33.24
CA GLY A 97 -21.64 3.60 33.35
C GLY A 97 -22.76 3.43 32.33
N SER A 98 -22.65 2.60 31.32
CA SER A 98 -23.73 2.25 30.41
C SER A 98 -24.64 1.16 30.97
N ALA A 99 -25.88 1.07 30.50
CA ALA A 99 -26.85 0.06 30.97
C ALA A 99 -26.38 -1.39 30.72
N ASN A 100 -25.54 -1.61 29.72
CA ASN A 100 -24.98 -2.93 29.41
C ASN A 100 -23.62 -3.23 30.09
N SER A 101 -23.15 -2.40 31.01
CA SER A 101 -21.83 -2.52 31.65
C SER A 101 -21.61 -3.87 32.36
N VAL A 102 -22.65 -4.43 33.00
CA VAL A 102 -22.60 -5.74 33.65
C VAL A 102 -22.44 -6.87 32.64
N ALA A 103 -23.24 -6.87 31.57
CA ALA A 103 -23.13 -7.84 30.47
C ALA A 103 -21.75 -7.76 29.79
N SER A 104 -21.26 -6.54 29.54
CA SER A 104 -19.95 -6.28 28.98
C SER A 104 -18.80 -6.81 29.87
N SER A 105 -18.92 -6.66 31.19
CA SER A 105 -17.95 -7.20 32.14
C SER A 105 -17.89 -8.74 32.11
N ASN A 106 -19.02 -9.41 31.90
CA ASN A 106 -19.08 -10.87 31.74
C ASN A 106 -18.53 -11.30 30.37
N ALA A 107 -18.90 -10.59 29.29
CA ALA A 107 -18.43 -10.86 27.93
C ALA A 107 -16.91 -10.68 27.81
N ARG A 108 -16.33 -9.72 28.53
CA ARG A 108 -14.87 -9.51 28.58
C ARG A 108 -14.10 -10.78 28.92
N LYS A 109 -14.58 -11.57 29.88
CA LYS A 109 -13.91 -12.85 30.27
C LYS A 109 -13.93 -13.86 29.10
N GLN A 110 -15.04 -13.92 28.39
CA GLN A 110 -15.19 -14.80 27.23
C GLN A 110 -14.28 -14.33 26.08
N ILE A 111 -14.26 -13.01 25.81
CA ILE A 111 -13.36 -12.40 24.81
C ILE A 111 -11.91 -12.75 25.10
N ARG A 112 -11.47 -12.57 26.35
CA ARG A 112 -10.11 -12.94 26.77
C ARG A 112 -9.82 -14.42 26.52
N SER A 113 -10.78 -15.31 26.82
CA SER A 113 -10.65 -16.75 26.56
C SER A 113 -10.50 -17.04 25.07
N VAL A 114 -11.32 -16.40 24.20
CA VAL A 114 -11.22 -16.57 22.75
C VAL A 114 -9.87 -16.05 22.22
N LEU A 115 -9.41 -14.89 22.66
CA LEU A 115 -8.10 -14.34 22.27
C LEU A 115 -6.96 -15.29 22.66
N THR A 116 -6.96 -15.81 23.88
CA THR A 116 -5.91 -16.72 24.35
C THR A 116 -5.94 -18.06 23.61
N SER A 117 -7.12 -18.62 23.35
CA SER A 117 -7.25 -19.85 22.56
C SER A 117 -6.87 -19.65 21.08
N SER A 118 -6.91 -18.41 20.60
CA SER A 118 -6.48 -18.02 19.25
C SER A 118 -4.99 -17.65 19.16
N GLY A 119 -4.21 -17.88 20.22
CA GLY A 119 -2.75 -17.71 20.20
C GLY A 119 -2.23 -16.38 20.73
N VAL A 120 -3.09 -15.47 21.23
CA VAL A 120 -2.63 -14.23 21.89
C VAL A 120 -2.10 -14.57 23.29
N PRO A 121 -0.82 -14.30 23.61
CA PRO A 121 -0.28 -14.60 24.93
C PRO A 121 -1.03 -13.84 26.03
N ALA A 122 -1.46 -14.52 27.09
CA ALA A 122 -2.24 -13.90 28.17
C ALA A 122 -1.56 -12.68 28.82
N ARG A 123 -0.21 -12.67 28.85
CA ARG A 123 0.61 -11.56 29.37
C ARG A 123 0.57 -10.30 28.48
N LYS A 124 0.17 -10.44 27.22
CA LYS A 124 0.04 -9.36 26.25
C LYS A 124 -1.39 -8.82 26.14
N ILE A 125 -2.32 -9.33 26.91
CA ILE A 125 -3.69 -8.84 26.97
C ILE A 125 -3.81 -7.87 28.15
N ALA A 126 -3.90 -6.59 27.85
CA ALA A 126 -4.19 -5.53 28.82
C ALA A 126 -5.70 -5.27 28.84
N GLU A 127 -6.22 -4.94 30.01
CA GLU A 127 -7.64 -4.62 30.19
C GLU A 127 -7.80 -3.26 30.85
N THR A 128 -8.69 -2.45 30.32
CA THR A 128 -9.03 -1.14 30.88
C THR A 128 -10.53 -0.89 30.78
N ARG A 129 -10.99 0.17 31.43
CA ARG A 129 -12.38 0.64 31.36
C ARG A 129 -12.41 2.01 30.72
N TYR A 130 -13.49 2.31 30.06
CA TYR A 130 -13.77 3.65 29.56
C TYR A 130 -15.15 4.12 29.97
N ALA A 131 -15.28 5.38 30.29
CA ALA A 131 -16.55 5.98 30.65
C ALA A 131 -17.50 5.97 29.45
N ALA A 132 -18.69 5.40 29.62
CA ALA A 132 -19.70 5.32 28.60
C ALA A 132 -21.07 5.64 29.20
N SER A 133 -21.92 6.28 28.40
CA SER A 133 -23.28 6.60 28.77
C SER A 133 -24.27 6.01 27.74
N GLY A 134 -25.56 5.93 28.13
CA GLY A 134 -26.60 5.42 27.25
C GLY A 134 -26.93 3.96 27.47
N THR A 135 -27.74 3.42 26.55
CA THR A 135 -28.35 2.09 26.66
C THR A 135 -27.39 0.94 26.29
N SER A 136 -26.43 1.20 25.41
CA SER A 136 -25.47 0.20 24.95
C SER A 136 -24.18 0.88 24.53
N ALA A 137 -23.06 0.32 24.97
CA ALA A 137 -21.74 0.74 24.57
C ALA A 137 -20.89 -0.52 24.22
N PRO A 138 -20.10 -0.51 23.15
CA PRO A 138 -19.37 -1.69 22.72
C PRO A 138 -18.18 -2.01 23.64
N ILE A 139 -17.75 -3.27 23.69
CA ILE A 139 -16.40 -3.59 24.10
C ILE A 139 -15.49 -3.32 22.92
N ARG A 140 -14.42 -2.56 23.15
CA ARG A 140 -13.45 -2.23 22.11
C ARG A 140 -12.17 -3.01 22.28
N LEU A 141 -11.77 -3.73 21.28
CA LEU A 141 -10.45 -4.35 21.17
C LEU A 141 -9.55 -3.47 20.32
N SER A 142 -8.30 -3.31 20.72
CA SER A 142 -7.31 -2.65 19.87
C SER A 142 -5.91 -3.22 20.04
N TYR A 143 -5.09 -3.07 19.00
CA TYR A 143 -3.65 -3.27 19.06
C TYR A 143 -2.99 -2.37 18.01
N VAL A 144 -1.72 -2.06 18.24
CA VAL A 144 -0.90 -1.33 17.27
C VAL A 144 -0.26 -2.34 16.33
N ALA A 145 -0.45 -2.15 15.03
CA ALA A 145 0.08 -2.99 13.98
C ALA A 145 0.99 -2.19 13.06
N MET A 146 2.03 -2.85 12.54
CA MET A 146 2.73 -2.34 11.35
C MET A 146 1.79 -2.42 10.15
N THR A 147 1.68 -1.34 9.42
CA THR A 147 0.83 -1.22 8.24
C THR A 147 1.63 -0.63 7.10
N ALA A 148 1.46 -1.18 5.91
CA ALA A 148 1.97 -0.58 4.69
C ALA A 148 0.99 0.51 4.23
N MET A 149 1.49 1.70 3.96
CA MET A 149 0.68 2.83 3.52
C MET A 149 1.46 3.76 2.61
N THR A 150 0.75 4.53 1.82
CA THR A 150 1.29 5.66 1.06
C THR A 150 0.84 6.96 1.71
N HIS A 151 1.44 8.08 1.31
CA HIS A 151 0.88 9.39 1.65
C HIS A 151 -0.52 9.57 1.02
N PRO A 152 -1.34 10.51 1.54
CA PRO A 152 -2.68 10.76 1.00
C PRO A 152 -2.64 11.19 -0.47
N CYS A 153 -3.53 10.61 -1.30
CA CYS A 153 -3.65 10.89 -2.73
C CYS A 153 -4.62 12.07 -2.99
N GLY A 154 -4.39 13.22 -2.38
CA GLY A 154 -5.33 14.34 -2.40
C GLY A 154 -4.99 15.49 -3.35
N ASN A 155 -3.80 15.50 -3.91
CA ASN A 155 -3.31 16.64 -4.71
C ASN A 155 -3.75 16.51 -6.17
N TRP A 156 -4.91 17.05 -6.50
CA TRP A 156 -5.38 17.19 -7.88
C TRP A 156 -4.94 18.55 -8.42
N PRO A 157 -4.49 18.62 -9.68
CA PRO A 157 -4.19 19.91 -10.29
C PRO A 157 -5.49 20.70 -10.48
N GLU A 158 -5.41 22.02 -10.33
CA GLU A 158 -6.55 22.93 -10.54
C GLU A 158 -7.03 22.92 -11.99
N ASP A 159 -6.11 22.74 -12.93
CA ASP A 159 -6.39 22.69 -14.36
C ASP A 159 -5.69 21.50 -15.02
N LEU A 160 -6.49 20.56 -15.51
CA LEU A 160 -6.01 19.38 -16.24
C LEU A 160 -5.55 19.70 -17.66
N SER A 161 -5.96 20.85 -18.22
CA SER A 161 -5.65 21.25 -19.59
C SER A 161 -4.32 21.97 -19.74
N ASN A 162 -3.77 22.47 -18.65
CA ASN A 162 -2.66 23.43 -18.65
C ASN A 162 -1.26 22.83 -18.86
N ASN A 163 -1.11 21.51 -18.97
CA ASN A 163 0.20 20.87 -19.11
C ASN A 163 0.25 19.74 -20.16
N THR A 164 -0.55 19.84 -21.21
CA THR A 164 -0.64 18.82 -22.25
C THR A 164 0.63 18.71 -23.11
N MET A 165 1.43 19.78 -23.18
CA MET A 165 2.65 19.84 -24.02
C MET A 165 3.88 19.25 -23.32
N ALA A 166 3.89 19.13 -22.00
CA ALA A 166 5.06 18.68 -21.25
C ALA A 166 5.22 17.15 -21.23
N ASN A 167 4.21 16.39 -21.67
CA ASN A 167 4.17 14.92 -21.64
C ASN A 167 4.67 14.32 -20.31
N LYS A 168 4.27 14.94 -19.19
CA LYS A 168 4.60 14.51 -17.84
C LYS A 168 3.35 13.97 -17.14
N ASN A 169 3.54 12.93 -16.34
CA ASN A 169 2.47 12.45 -15.48
C ASN A 169 2.10 13.49 -14.42
N TRP A 170 0.81 13.60 -14.13
CA TRP A 170 0.33 14.42 -13.02
C TRP A 170 0.90 13.92 -11.69
N GLU A 171 1.02 14.81 -10.71
CA GLU A 171 1.63 14.49 -9.41
C GLU A 171 0.96 13.31 -8.72
N ASN A 172 -0.37 13.21 -8.78
CA ASN A 172 -1.13 12.13 -8.20
C ASN A 172 -1.20 10.85 -9.06
N PHE A 173 -0.59 10.84 -10.25
CA PHE A 173 -0.56 9.66 -11.11
C PHE A 173 0.12 8.50 -10.38
N GLY A 174 -0.56 7.36 -10.32
CA GLY A 174 -0.09 6.14 -9.67
C GLY A 174 -0.29 6.10 -8.15
N CYS A 175 -0.68 7.22 -7.50
CA CYS A 175 -0.91 7.26 -6.05
C CYS A 175 -1.98 6.24 -5.60
N ALA A 176 -3.14 6.22 -6.26
CA ALA A 176 -4.20 5.25 -5.96
C ALA A 176 -3.76 3.80 -6.18
N SER A 177 -2.97 3.54 -7.23
CA SER A 177 -2.43 2.20 -7.51
C SER A 177 -1.48 1.74 -6.39
N GLN A 178 -0.59 2.62 -5.92
CA GLN A 178 0.30 2.31 -4.81
C GLN A 178 -0.46 2.16 -3.49
N SER A 179 -1.48 2.98 -3.25
CA SER A 179 -2.33 2.86 -2.05
C SER A 179 -3.11 1.53 -2.05
N ASN A 180 -3.66 1.12 -3.20
CA ASN A 180 -4.34 -0.17 -3.34
C ASN A 180 -3.36 -1.34 -3.16
N LEU A 181 -2.15 -1.23 -3.71
CA LEU A 181 -1.11 -2.23 -3.51
C LEU A 181 -0.72 -2.33 -2.03
N ALA A 182 -0.52 -1.20 -1.35
CA ALA A 182 -0.22 -1.17 0.08
C ALA A 182 -1.31 -1.84 0.92
N ALA A 183 -2.59 -1.61 0.58
CA ALA A 183 -3.73 -2.21 1.27
C ALA A 183 -3.84 -3.75 1.06
N GLN A 184 -3.24 -4.28 0.00
CA GLN A 184 -3.24 -5.72 -0.29
C GLN A 184 -2.07 -6.47 0.38
N ILE A 185 -1.13 -5.77 0.98
CA ILE A 185 0.01 -6.40 1.65
C ILE A 185 -0.46 -7.07 2.94
N ALA A 186 -0.47 -8.41 2.94
CA ALA A 186 -0.95 -9.19 4.06
C ALA A 186 -0.03 -9.09 5.30
N ASN A 187 1.27 -9.02 5.09
CA ASN A 187 2.25 -8.81 6.16
C ASN A 187 3.25 -7.71 5.76
N PRO A 188 3.09 -6.50 6.29
CA PRO A 188 3.96 -5.37 5.97
C PRO A 188 5.44 -5.60 6.28
N MET A 189 5.77 -6.46 7.23
CA MET A 189 7.16 -6.78 7.57
C MET A 189 7.90 -7.53 6.44
N ASP A 190 7.18 -8.17 5.52
CA ASP A 190 7.78 -8.83 4.35
C ASP A 190 8.44 -7.81 3.40
N LEU A 191 8.09 -6.52 3.50
CA LEU A 191 8.77 -5.44 2.77
C LEU A 191 10.17 -5.14 3.30
N VAL A 192 10.43 -5.43 4.57
CA VAL A 192 11.73 -5.21 5.23
C VAL A 192 12.58 -6.47 5.17
N THR A 193 11.99 -7.60 5.52
CA THR A 193 12.67 -8.89 5.56
C THR A 193 11.75 -9.95 4.99
N PRO A 194 12.01 -10.42 3.76
CA PRO A 194 11.23 -11.51 3.18
C PRO A 194 11.25 -12.75 4.08
N ARG A 195 10.12 -13.40 4.22
CA ARG A 195 10.02 -14.66 4.95
C ARG A 195 10.84 -15.75 4.25
N GLY A 196 11.43 -16.65 5.04
CA GLY A 196 12.07 -17.84 4.50
C GLY A 196 11.09 -18.62 3.62
N MET A 197 11.53 -19.02 2.43
CA MET A 197 10.72 -19.86 1.57
C MET A 197 10.65 -21.27 2.17
N SER A 198 9.47 -21.89 2.11
CA SER A 198 9.34 -23.32 2.40
C SER A 198 10.22 -24.11 1.44
N PRO A 199 10.86 -25.21 1.87
CA PRO A 199 11.55 -26.09 0.95
C PRO A 199 10.61 -26.50 -0.20
N ILE A 200 11.12 -26.45 -1.42
CA ILE A 200 10.36 -26.90 -2.59
C ILE A 200 10.17 -28.40 -2.43
N ASP A 201 8.94 -28.89 -2.65
CA ASP A 201 8.68 -30.33 -2.76
C ASP A 201 9.52 -30.90 -3.92
N ALA A 202 10.54 -31.67 -3.54
CA ALA A 202 11.50 -32.21 -4.50
C ALA A 202 10.85 -33.25 -5.43
N GLU A 203 9.87 -33.99 -4.95
CA GLU A 203 9.14 -35.00 -5.73
C GLU A 203 8.27 -34.34 -6.79
N ARG A 204 7.44 -33.38 -6.38
CA ARG A 204 6.62 -32.60 -7.32
C ARG A 204 7.48 -31.89 -8.37
N ARG A 205 8.56 -31.28 -7.95
CA ARG A 205 9.51 -30.63 -8.87
C ARG A 205 10.10 -31.61 -9.89
N SER A 206 10.47 -32.80 -9.44
CA SER A 206 11.03 -33.86 -10.31
C SER A 206 10.00 -34.30 -11.35
N ASN A 207 8.74 -34.49 -10.92
CA ASN A 207 7.64 -34.88 -11.81
C ASN A 207 7.37 -33.81 -12.86
N VAL A 208 7.26 -32.53 -12.46
CA VAL A 208 7.04 -31.42 -13.39
C VAL A 208 8.18 -31.29 -14.41
N ILE A 209 9.43 -31.45 -13.99
CA ILE A 209 10.58 -31.41 -14.89
C ILE A 209 10.56 -32.63 -15.83
N GLY A 210 10.18 -33.79 -15.35
CA GLY A 210 10.02 -35.01 -16.18
C GLY A 210 8.98 -34.77 -17.28
N LEU A 211 7.77 -34.37 -16.92
CA LEU A 211 6.69 -34.07 -17.86
C LEU A 211 7.08 -32.98 -18.88
N TYR A 212 7.79 -31.96 -18.45
CA TYR A 212 8.29 -30.91 -19.35
C TYR A 212 9.28 -31.46 -20.38
N ARG A 213 10.21 -32.34 -19.97
CA ARG A 213 11.18 -32.96 -20.86
C ARG A 213 10.53 -33.91 -21.86
N ASP A 214 9.45 -34.55 -21.46
CA ASP A 214 8.67 -35.47 -22.30
C ASP A 214 7.68 -34.73 -23.22
N GLY A 215 7.62 -33.39 -23.15
CA GLY A 215 6.69 -32.55 -23.92
C GLY A 215 5.23 -32.66 -23.47
N SER A 216 5.00 -33.19 -22.27
CA SER A 216 3.67 -33.35 -21.68
C SER A 216 3.19 -32.11 -20.98
N ASN A 217 1.85 -31.95 -20.82
CA ASN A 217 1.28 -30.81 -20.12
C ASN A 217 1.56 -30.89 -18.62
N THR A 218 2.20 -29.86 -18.06
CA THR A 218 2.58 -29.79 -16.65
C THR A 218 1.48 -29.16 -15.75
N ALA A 219 0.35 -28.72 -16.33
CA ALA A 219 -0.70 -27.99 -15.62
C ALA A 219 -1.89 -28.86 -15.16
N THR A 220 -1.86 -30.17 -15.38
CA THR A 220 -3.01 -31.07 -15.19
C THR A 220 -2.87 -32.06 -14.04
N GLU A 221 -2.07 -31.78 -13.01
CA GLU A 221 -2.11 -32.57 -11.76
C GLU A 221 -2.27 -31.68 -10.53
#